data_e78a73ef17e767da6be5db7ab04e6ec9
#
_entry.id   e78a73ef17e767da6be5db7ab04e6ec9
#
_cell.length_a   1.000
_cell.length_b   1.000
_cell.length_c   1.000
_cell.angle_alpha   90.00
_cell.angle_beta   90.00
_cell.angle_gamma   90.00
#
_symmetry.space_group_name_H-M   'P 1'
#
loop_
_entity.id
_entity.type
_entity.pdbx_description
1 polymer ?
#
loop_
_entity_poly.entity_id
_entity_poly.type
_entity_poly.pdbx_seq_one_letter_code
_entity_poly.pdbx_strand_id
1 'polypeptide(L)' 'MKGSIETRVKAVIARHFNLPPSKVCLDAVFVDDLGGDALDLIELGYQLEAAFNVRLSPSQRDSLPTVRTVVDFLRTRGGR' A
#
# COMPACT_ATOMS: atom_id res chain seq x y z
N MET A 1 -8.05 14.62 -13.86
CA MET A 1 -7.53 14.59 -12.51
C MET A 1 -7.09 13.20 -12.09
N LYS A 2 -5.94 13.11 -11.52
CA LYS A 2 -5.49 11.83 -11.03
C LYS A 2 -6.36 11.38 -9.89
N GLY A 3 -6.40 10.13 -9.62
CA GLY A 3 -7.08 9.64 -8.47
C GLY A 3 -6.46 10.15 -7.18
N SER A 4 -7.20 10.05 -6.10
CA SER A 4 -6.69 10.38 -4.79
C SER A 4 -5.57 9.42 -4.40
N ILE A 5 -4.86 9.73 -3.32
CA ILE A 5 -3.84 8.82 -2.80
C ILE A 5 -4.47 7.47 -2.50
N GLU A 6 -5.65 7.47 -1.90
CA GLU A 6 -6.33 6.22 -1.60
C GLU A 6 -6.56 5.39 -2.86
N THR A 7 -7.06 6.00 -3.91
CA THR A 7 -7.32 5.30 -5.17
C THR A 7 -6.03 4.73 -5.75
N ARG A 8 -4.97 5.53 -5.74
CA ARG A 8 -3.69 5.10 -6.29
C ARG A 8 -3.06 3.97 -5.47
N VAL A 9 -3.14 4.06 -4.15
CA VAL A 9 -2.64 3.00 -3.28
C VAL A 9 -3.39 1.70 -3.55
N LYS A 10 -4.71 1.77 -3.63
CA LYS A 10 -5.50 0.58 -3.90
C LYS A 10 -5.15 -0.04 -5.24
N ALA A 11 -4.86 0.79 -6.23
CA ALA A 11 -4.49 0.27 -7.54
C ALA A 11 -3.16 -0.49 -7.50
N VAL A 12 -2.18 0.04 -6.78
CA VAL A 12 -0.89 -0.64 -6.64
C VAL A 12 -1.06 -1.97 -5.93
N ILE A 13 -1.81 -1.97 -4.83
CA ILE A 13 -2.03 -3.17 -4.04
C ILE A 13 -2.81 -4.21 -4.85
N ALA A 14 -3.86 -3.79 -5.53
CA ALA A 14 -4.68 -4.70 -6.32
C ALA A 14 -3.85 -5.37 -7.40
N ARG A 15 -2.99 -4.61 -8.05
CA ARG A 15 -2.14 -5.18 -9.09
C ARG A 15 -1.18 -6.21 -8.51
N HIS A 16 -0.58 -5.88 -7.35
CA HIS A 16 0.37 -6.81 -6.74
C HIS A 16 -0.28 -8.15 -6.40
N PHE A 17 -1.48 -8.11 -5.83
CA PHE A 17 -2.17 -9.32 -5.41
C PHE A 17 -3.10 -9.89 -6.48
N ASN A 18 -3.11 -9.27 -7.66
CA ASN A 18 -3.92 -9.73 -8.78
C ASN A 18 -5.40 -9.76 -8.44
N LEU A 19 -5.85 -8.67 -7.85
CA LEU A 19 -7.25 -8.48 -7.43
C LEU A 19 -7.85 -7.27 -8.10
N PRO A 20 -9.17 -7.23 -8.28
CA PRO A 20 -9.80 -5.98 -8.70
C PRO A 20 -9.69 -4.95 -7.57
N PRO A 21 -9.52 -3.66 -7.89
CA PRO A 21 -9.39 -2.64 -6.85
C PRO A 21 -10.57 -2.61 -5.88
N SER A 22 -11.76 -3.01 -6.33
CA SER A 22 -12.93 -3.03 -5.47
C SER A 22 -12.80 -4.03 -4.31
N LYS A 23 -11.87 -4.96 -4.41
CA LYS A 23 -11.62 -5.93 -3.34
C LYS A 23 -10.60 -5.44 -2.33
N VAL A 24 -9.99 -4.30 -2.55
CA VAL A 24 -8.98 -3.76 -1.64
C VAL A 24 -9.64 -2.75 -0.74
N CYS A 25 -10.00 -3.18 0.47
CA CYS A 25 -10.68 -2.33 1.44
C CYS A 25 -9.65 -1.63 2.32
N LEU A 26 -10.00 -0.45 2.82
CA LEU A 26 -9.09 0.30 3.68
C LEU A 26 -8.70 -0.49 4.92
N ASP A 27 -9.62 -1.26 5.48
CA ASP A 27 -9.34 -2.00 6.69
C ASP A 27 -8.73 -3.37 6.44
N ALA A 28 -8.42 -3.71 5.19
CA ALA A 28 -7.81 -4.99 4.88
C ALA A 28 -6.41 -5.07 5.47
N VAL A 29 -6.13 -6.17 6.15
CA VAL A 29 -4.82 -6.47 6.70
C VAL A 29 -4.05 -7.24 5.64
N PHE A 30 -2.85 -6.79 5.29
CA PHE A 30 -2.12 -7.43 4.20
C PHE A 30 -1.91 -8.92 4.41
N VAL A 31 -1.57 -9.31 5.62
CA VAL A 31 -1.28 -10.71 5.90
C VAL A 31 -2.57 -11.53 6.00
N ASP A 32 -3.52 -11.05 6.80
CA ASP A 32 -4.71 -11.84 7.11
C ASP A 32 -5.77 -11.81 6.02
N ASP A 33 -5.96 -10.65 5.42
CA ASP A 33 -7.06 -10.47 4.47
C ASP A 33 -6.65 -10.63 3.02
N LEU A 34 -5.41 -10.23 2.69
CA LEU A 34 -4.92 -10.28 1.33
C LEU A 34 -3.95 -11.44 1.09
N GLY A 35 -3.64 -12.17 2.15
CA GLY A 35 -2.77 -13.34 2.02
C GLY A 35 -1.33 -13.03 1.75
N GLY A 36 -0.88 -11.82 2.10
CA GLY A 36 0.50 -11.43 1.87
C GLY A 36 1.46 -12.09 2.84
N ASP A 37 2.62 -12.46 2.36
CA ASP A 37 3.69 -12.94 3.23
C ASP A 37 4.79 -11.89 3.31
N ALA A 38 5.89 -12.22 3.97
CA ALA A 38 6.98 -11.26 4.18
C ALA A 38 7.54 -10.75 2.85
N LEU A 39 7.67 -11.63 1.87
CA LEU A 39 8.19 -11.23 0.56
C LEU A 39 7.23 -10.30 -0.14
N ASP A 40 5.92 -10.57 -0.07
CA ASP A 40 4.92 -9.70 -0.65
C ASP A 40 5.03 -8.30 -0.08
N LEU A 41 5.22 -8.18 1.24
CA LEU A 41 5.30 -6.88 1.88
C LEU A 41 6.53 -6.11 1.44
N ILE A 42 7.66 -6.80 1.26
CA ILE A 42 8.87 -6.16 0.79
C ILE A 42 8.70 -5.65 -0.64
N GLU A 43 8.15 -6.50 -1.50
CA GLU A 43 7.95 -6.12 -2.90
C GLU A 43 6.94 -5.00 -3.02
N LEU A 44 5.85 -5.07 -2.25
CA LEU A 44 4.85 -4.02 -2.27
C LEU A 44 5.44 -2.70 -1.79
N GLY A 45 6.31 -2.75 -0.78
CA GLY A 45 7.01 -1.56 -0.32
C GLY A 45 7.80 -0.89 -1.43
N TYR A 46 8.54 -1.67 -2.21
CA TYR A 46 9.30 -1.12 -3.33
C TYR A 46 8.36 -0.51 -4.38
N GLN A 47 7.25 -1.17 -4.65
CA GLN A 47 6.30 -0.64 -5.63
C GLN A 47 5.70 0.69 -5.17
N LEU A 48 5.40 0.79 -3.88
CA LEU A 48 4.86 2.04 -3.33
C LEU A 48 5.90 3.14 -3.35
N GLU A 49 7.16 2.82 -3.04
CA GLU A 49 8.24 3.80 -3.13
C GLU A 49 8.34 4.37 -4.54
N ALA A 50 8.28 3.49 -5.54
CA ALA A 50 8.39 3.94 -6.92
C ALA A 50 7.18 4.75 -7.35
N ALA A 51 5.99 4.29 -6.97
CA ALA A 51 4.75 4.94 -7.40
C ALA A 51 4.57 6.32 -6.79
N PHE A 52 5.03 6.51 -5.55
CA PHE A 52 4.81 7.76 -4.83
C PHE A 52 6.08 8.56 -4.59
N ASN A 53 7.21 8.05 -5.07
CA ASN A 53 8.50 8.73 -4.94
C ASN A 53 8.83 9.02 -3.47
N VAL A 54 8.68 8.01 -2.64
CA VAL A 54 8.97 8.10 -1.21
C VAL A 54 9.93 7.00 -0.80
N ARG A 55 10.47 7.10 0.40
CA ARG A 55 11.34 6.07 0.97
C ARG A 55 10.66 5.42 2.16
N LEU A 56 10.76 4.11 2.23
CA LEU A 56 10.22 3.33 3.34
C LEU A 56 11.34 2.54 3.97
N SER A 57 11.69 2.87 5.22
CA SER A 57 12.62 2.05 5.97
C SER A 57 11.92 0.74 6.37
N PRO A 58 12.69 -0.30 6.73
CA PRO A 58 12.07 -1.53 7.18
C PRO A 58 11.12 -1.33 8.36
N SER A 59 11.48 -0.46 9.32
CA SER A 59 10.59 -0.25 10.46
C SER A 59 9.33 0.49 10.06
N GLN A 60 9.42 1.42 9.13
CA GLN A 60 8.23 2.10 8.63
C GLN A 60 7.33 1.10 7.92
N ARG A 61 7.90 0.26 7.06
CA ARG A 61 7.11 -0.74 6.36
C ARG A 61 6.41 -1.68 7.34
N ASP A 62 7.10 -2.09 8.39
CA ASP A 62 6.54 -3.00 9.38
C ASP A 62 5.43 -2.36 10.19
N SER A 63 5.35 -1.03 10.22
CA SER A 63 4.32 -0.32 10.96
C SER A 63 3.07 -0.04 10.12
N LEU A 64 2.99 -0.59 8.91
CA LEU A 64 1.89 -0.32 8.00
C LEU A 64 1.13 -1.62 7.67
N PRO A 65 0.42 -2.20 8.66
CA PRO A 65 -0.18 -3.52 8.47
C PRO A 65 -1.46 -3.54 7.64
N THR A 66 -2.08 -2.39 7.41
CA THR A 66 -3.34 -2.32 6.67
C THR A 66 -3.25 -1.33 5.52
N VAL A 67 -4.21 -1.44 4.61
CA VAL A 67 -4.30 -0.48 3.51
C VAL A 67 -4.45 0.94 4.05
N ARG A 68 -5.29 1.11 5.07
CA ARG A 68 -5.52 2.44 5.66
C ARG A 68 -4.22 3.04 6.20
N THR A 69 -3.40 2.25 6.88
CA THR A 69 -2.15 2.79 7.43
C THR A 69 -1.20 3.26 6.32
N VAL A 70 -1.20 2.55 5.20
CA VAL A 70 -0.38 2.98 4.05
C VAL A 70 -0.90 4.29 3.48
N VAL A 71 -2.21 4.40 3.32
CA VAL A 71 -2.81 5.63 2.79
C VAL A 71 -2.49 6.82 3.69
N ASP A 72 -2.67 6.64 5.01
CA ASP A 72 -2.41 7.72 5.96
C ASP A 72 -0.94 8.12 5.96
N PHE A 73 -0.05 7.13 5.92
CA PHE A 73 1.38 7.40 5.87
C PHE A 73 1.74 8.26 4.66
N LEU A 74 1.22 7.88 3.50
CA LEU A 74 1.56 8.59 2.26
C LEU A 74 0.96 9.99 2.23
N ARG A 75 -0.22 10.17 2.83
CA ARG A 75 -0.82 11.50 2.92
C ARG A 75 0.06 12.45 3.72
N THR A 76 0.71 11.95 4.77
CA THR A 76 1.53 12.80 5.62
C THR A 76 2.93 13.00 5.10
N ARG A 77 3.38 12.13 4.18
CA ARG A 77 4.78 12.17 3.74
C ARG A 77 5.00 12.95 2.46
N GLY A 78 4.01 13.39 1.83
CA GLY A 78 4.25 14.15 0.63
C GLY A 78 3.51 13.62 -0.56
N GLY A 79 2.66 12.71 -0.32
CA GLY A 79 1.79 12.24 -1.38
C GLY A 79 0.70 13.23 -1.67
N ARG A 80 0.96 14.46 -1.48
CA ARG A 80 -0.03 15.49 -1.67
C ARG A 80 -0.37 15.73 -3.09
#